data_53f12292296b0a6cd1fbc7fa79365e91
#
_entry.id   53f12292296b0a6cd1fbc7fa79365e91
#
_cell.length_a   1.000
_cell.length_b   1.000
_cell.length_c   1.000
_cell.angle_alpha   90.00
_cell.angle_beta   90.00
_cell.angle_gamma   90.00
#
_symmetry.space_group_name_H-M   'P 1'
#
loop_
_entity.id
_entity.type
_entity.pdbx_description
1 polymer ?
#
loop_
_entity_poly.entity_id
_entity_poly.type
_entity_poly.pdbx_seq_one_letter_code
_entity_poly.pdbx_strand_id
1 'polypeptide(L)'
;MTALTLDQASTIVDKALEKGRELKLQPLTVVVLDAGGQLKAMKREDRSSLLRPEIAMGKAWGTLGMGFGGREFARRAAANPTFLQALMAASGGRIVPVPGGVLIRDAAGEIVGSVGISGDTSDKDEICAVHGIRSAGLTPDTGDPA
;
A
#
# COMPACT_ATOMS: atom_id res chain seq x y z
N MET A 1 3.94 7.21 21.06
CA MET A 1 3.62 6.73 19.70
C MET A 1 2.19 7.10 19.36
N THR A 2 1.97 7.72 18.24
CA THR A 2 0.62 8.12 17.79
C THR A 2 0.13 7.13 16.74
N ALA A 3 -1.01 6.49 17.01
CA ALA A 3 -1.61 5.58 16.06
C ALA A 3 -2.19 6.34 14.86
N LEU A 4 -2.26 5.67 13.70
CA LEU A 4 -2.94 6.21 12.52
C LEU A 4 -4.42 6.42 12.84
N THR A 5 -4.92 7.64 12.64
CA THR A 5 -6.32 7.96 12.89
C THR A 5 -7.20 7.62 11.70
N LEU A 6 -8.51 7.47 11.94
CA LEU A 6 -9.46 7.29 10.86
C LEU A 6 -9.48 8.49 9.91
N ASP A 7 -9.39 9.71 10.44
CA ASP A 7 -9.34 10.92 9.62
C ASP A 7 -8.13 10.92 8.68
N GLN A 8 -6.95 10.55 9.19
CA GLN A 8 -5.75 10.40 8.36
C GLN A 8 -5.94 9.33 7.30
N ALA A 9 -6.46 8.17 7.68
CA ALA A 9 -6.70 7.05 6.74
C ALA A 9 -7.71 7.46 5.66
N SER A 10 -8.78 8.15 6.02
CA SER A 10 -9.78 8.65 5.08
C SER A 10 -9.18 9.68 4.11
N THR A 11 -8.35 10.60 4.60
CA THR A 11 -7.64 11.56 3.77
C THR A 11 -6.73 10.85 2.76
N ILE A 12 -5.99 9.83 3.20
CA ILE A 12 -5.13 9.04 2.31
C ILE A 12 -5.94 8.43 1.18
N VAL A 13 -7.06 7.77 1.49
CA VAL A 13 -7.91 7.14 0.48
C VAL A 13 -8.43 8.17 -0.51
N ASP A 14 -9.00 9.27 0.00
CA ASP A 14 -9.63 10.27 -0.85
C ASP A 14 -8.61 10.98 -1.75
N LYS A 15 -7.45 11.33 -1.22
CA LYS A 15 -6.41 12.00 -1.98
C LYS A 15 -5.71 11.06 -2.98
N ALA A 16 -5.57 9.79 -2.65
CA ALA A 16 -5.07 8.79 -3.59
C ALA A 16 -6.01 8.64 -4.79
N LEU A 17 -7.32 8.55 -4.56
CA LEU A 17 -8.31 8.48 -5.63
C LEU A 17 -8.34 9.75 -6.47
N GLU A 18 -8.26 10.91 -5.82
CA GLU A 18 -8.21 12.20 -6.51
C GLU A 18 -7.00 12.26 -7.46
N LYS A 19 -5.85 11.80 -6.99
CA LYS A 19 -4.63 11.73 -7.82
C LYS A 19 -4.80 10.79 -9.00
N GLY A 20 -5.43 9.64 -8.78
CA GLY A 20 -5.74 8.70 -9.86
C GLY A 20 -6.63 9.31 -10.94
N ARG A 21 -7.60 10.11 -10.54
CA ARG A 21 -8.48 10.80 -11.50
C ARG A 21 -7.75 11.93 -12.22
N GLU A 22 -6.89 12.66 -11.53
CA GLU A 22 -6.04 13.69 -12.14
C GLU A 22 -5.12 13.09 -13.22
N LEU A 23 -4.52 11.93 -12.95
CA LEU A 23 -3.64 11.24 -13.89
C LEU A 23 -4.38 10.40 -14.93
N LYS A 24 -5.71 10.35 -14.86
CA LYS A 24 -6.56 9.56 -15.78
C LYS A 24 -6.21 8.08 -15.80
N LEU A 25 -5.93 7.54 -14.63
CA LEU A 25 -5.64 6.12 -14.48
C LEU A 25 -6.90 5.27 -14.61
N GLN A 26 -6.70 3.95 -14.76
CA GLN A 26 -7.79 2.99 -14.65
C GLN A 26 -8.44 3.08 -13.27
N PRO A 27 -9.67 2.57 -13.09
CA PRO A 27 -10.32 2.58 -11.78
C PRO A 27 -9.46 1.91 -10.71
N LEU A 28 -9.39 2.53 -9.53
CA LEU A 28 -8.52 2.10 -8.45
C LEU A 28 -9.31 1.56 -7.27
N THR A 29 -8.68 0.65 -6.55
CA THR A 29 -9.06 0.29 -5.18
C THR A 29 -7.91 0.69 -4.26
N VAL A 30 -8.24 1.42 -3.20
CA VAL A 30 -7.28 1.91 -2.21
C VAL A 30 -7.62 1.32 -0.84
N VAL A 31 -6.62 0.71 -0.22
CA VAL A 31 -6.73 0.10 1.11
C VAL A 31 -5.73 0.77 2.04
N VAL A 32 -6.16 1.14 3.23
CA VAL A 32 -5.29 1.64 4.29
C VAL A 32 -5.41 0.72 5.50
N LEU A 33 -4.28 0.19 5.95
CA LEU A 33 -4.17 -0.65 7.15
C LEU A 33 -3.47 0.13 8.26
N ASP A 34 -3.84 -0.15 9.51
CA ASP A 34 -3.10 0.34 10.68
C ASP A 34 -1.83 -0.49 10.91
N ALA A 35 -1.04 -0.14 11.92
CA ALA A 35 0.22 -0.81 12.21
C ALA A 35 0.04 -2.31 12.58
N GLY A 36 -1.13 -2.69 13.04
CA GLY A 36 -1.46 -4.09 13.34
C GLY A 36 -1.94 -4.89 12.15
N GLY A 37 -1.98 -4.28 10.96
CA GLY A 37 -2.47 -4.94 9.75
C GLY A 37 -3.99 -4.98 9.63
N GLN A 38 -4.69 -4.25 10.47
CA GLN A 38 -6.16 -4.20 10.44
C GLN A 38 -6.64 -3.15 9.45
N LEU A 39 -7.72 -3.44 8.75
CA LEU A 39 -8.33 -2.52 7.80
C LEU A 39 -8.83 -1.26 8.53
N LYS A 40 -8.36 -0.10 8.09
CA LYS A 40 -8.75 1.20 8.65
C LYS A 40 -9.69 1.95 7.73
N ALA A 41 -9.40 1.98 6.43
CA ALA A 41 -10.24 2.61 5.43
C ALA A 41 -10.00 1.98 4.06
N MET A 42 -11.05 1.93 3.24
CA MET A 42 -10.97 1.38 1.89
C MET A 42 -12.05 2.00 1.03
N LYS A 43 -11.70 2.30 -0.22
CA LYS A 43 -12.69 2.60 -1.27
C LYS A 43 -12.32 1.87 -2.55
N ARG A 44 -13.32 1.29 -3.20
CA ARG A 44 -13.19 0.68 -4.52
C ARG A 44 -13.97 1.55 -5.49
N GLU A 45 -13.29 2.14 -6.47
CA GLU A 45 -13.95 2.92 -7.50
C GLU A 45 -14.88 2.05 -8.36
N ASP A 46 -15.91 2.68 -8.93
CA ASP A 46 -16.77 2.02 -9.91
C ASP A 46 -15.92 1.42 -11.01
N ARG A 47 -16.25 0.21 -11.44
CA ARG A 47 -15.56 -0.57 -12.48
C ARG A 47 -14.18 -1.09 -12.09
N SER A 48 -13.71 -0.85 -10.87
CA SER A 48 -12.51 -1.54 -10.37
C SER A 48 -12.83 -3.04 -10.26
N SER A 49 -11.98 -3.88 -10.85
CA SER A 49 -12.30 -5.30 -11.04
C SER A 49 -12.24 -6.11 -9.74
N LEU A 50 -12.82 -7.31 -9.79
CA LEU A 50 -13.10 -8.16 -8.63
C LEU A 50 -11.89 -8.43 -7.73
N LEU A 51 -10.70 -8.65 -8.32
CA LEU A 51 -9.49 -8.98 -7.54
C LEU A 51 -8.75 -7.76 -7.00
N ARG A 52 -9.14 -6.55 -7.37
CA ARG A 52 -8.38 -5.35 -6.96
C ARG A 52 -8.35 -5.14 -5.44
N PRO A 53 -9.44 -5.38 -4.70
CA PRO A 53 -9.36 -5.29 -3.23
C PRO A 53 -8.35 -6.27 -2.62
N GLU A 54 -8.33 -7.52 -3.09
CA GLU A 54 -7.39 -8.54 -2.61
C GLU A 54 -5.95 -8.18 -2.94
N ILE A 55 -5.71 -7.68 -4.16
CA ILE A 55 -4.36 -7.26 -4.58
C ILE A 55 -3.91 -6.05 -3.76
N ALA A 56 -4.76 -5.05 -3.59
CA ALA A 56 -4.46 -3.87 -2.79
C ALA A 56 -4.16 -4.24 -1.34
N MET A 57 -4.99 -5.12 -0.76
CA MET A 57 -4.79 -5.62 0.60
C MET A 57 -3.46 -6.37 0.72
N GLY A 58 -3.13 -7.23 -0.26
CA GLY A 58 -1.89 -7.99 -0.27
C GLY A 58 -0.65 -7.11 -0.40
N LYS A 59 -0.73 -6.03 -1.18
CA LYS A 59 0.34 -5.04 -1.27
C LYS A 59 0.57 -4.36 0.07
N ALA A 60 -0.49 -3.87 0.72
CA ALA A 60 -0.40 -3.19 2.01
C ALA A 60 0.04 -4.16 3.12
N TRP A 61 -0.59 -5.31 3.21
CA TRP A 61 -0.32 -6.29 4.27
C TRP A 61 1.11 -6.84 4.19
N GLY A 62 1.59 -7.09 2.97
CA GLY A 62 2.95 -7.60 2.76
C GLY A 62 4.04 -6.63 3.23
N THR A 63 3.85 -5.32 3.01
CA THR A 63 4.82 -4.32 3.48
C THR A 63 4.90 -4.27 5.00
N LEU A 64 3.76 -4.36 5.68
CA LEU A 64 3.74 -4.44 7.15
C LEU A 64 4.39 -5.73 7.64
N GLY A 65 4.08 -6.85 7.00
CA GLY A 65 4.61 -8.16 7.39
C GLY A 65 6.13 -8.24 7.27
N MET A 66 6.69 -7.57 6.28
CA MET A 66 8.13 -7.59 6.02
C MET A 66 8.85 -6.36 6.60
N GLY A 67 8.16 -5.27 6.88
CA GLY A 67 8.75 -4.05 7.44
C GLY A 67 9.47 -3.16 6.43
N PHE A 68 9.18 -3.31 5.13
CA PHE A 68 9.72 -2.44 4.08
C PHE A 68 8.70 -2.26 2.95
N GLY A 69 8.87 -1.19 2.18
CA GLY A 69 7.93 -0.85 1.10
C GLY A 69 7.99 -1.83 -0.07
N GLY A 70 6.99 -1.74 -0.94
CA GLY A 70 6.76 -2.70 -2.04
C GLY A 70 7.91 -2.80 -3.03
N ARG A 71 8.67 -1.73 -3.26
CA ARG A 71 9.83 -1.78 -4.17
C ARG A 71 10.95 -2.64 -3.62
N GLU A 72 11.24 -2.54 -2.32
CA GLU A 72 12.22 -3.43 -1.68
C GLU A 72 11.73 -4.86 -1.68
N PHE A 73 10.42 -5.05 -1.43
CA PHE A 73 9.83 -6.38 -1.46
C PHE A 73 9.97 -7.00 -2.86
N ALA A 74 9.70 -6.23 -3.90
CA ALA A 74 9.84 -6.69 -5.29
C ALA A 74 11.29 -7.10 -5.60
N ARG A 75 12.27 -6.30 -5.16
CA ARG A 75 13.69 -6.64 -5.35
C ARG A 75 14.06 -7.94 -4.67
N ARG A 76 13.63 -8.14 -3.43
CA ARG A 76 13.93 -9.37 -2.67
C ARG A 76 13.23 -10.58 -3.26
N ALA A 77 12.00 -10.42 -3.72
CA ALA A 77 11.25 -11.49 -4.37
C ALA A 77 11.94 -11.94 -5.66
N ALA A 78 12.41 -11.00 -6.47
CA ALA A 78 13.14 -11.31 -7.70
C ALA A 78 14.50 -11.97 -7.44
N ALA A 79 15.20 -11.55 -6.38
CA ALA A 79 16.50 -12.08 -6.02
C ALA A 79 16.43 -13.48 -5.41
N ASN A 80 15.32 -13.82 -4.75
CA ASN A 80 15.18 -15.11 -4.07
C ASN A 80 13.75 -15.67 -4.21
N PRO A 81 13.44 -16.26 -5.38
CA PRO A 81 12.09 -16.83 -5.63
C PRO A 81 11.71 -17.95 -4.66
N THR A 82 12.69 -18.74 -4.21
CA THR A 82 12.43 -19.82 -3.24
C THR A 82 11.94 -19.27 -1.91
N PHE A 83 12.54 -18.19 -1.43
CA PHE A 83 12.10 -17.54 -0.19
C PHE A 83 10.70 -16.95 -0.38
N LEU A 84 10.42 -16.37 -1.54
CA LEU A 84 9.09 -15.87 -1.84
C LEU A 84 8.03 -16.97 -1.77
N GLN A 85 8.32 -18.17 -2.29
CA GLN A 85 7.41 -19.32 -2.19
C GLN A 85 7.12 -19.66 -0.73
N ALA A 86 8.15 -19.65 0.12
CA ALA A 86 7.99 -19.90 1.55
C ALA A 86 7.11 -18.83 2.22
N LEU A 87 7.30 -17.56 1.85
CA LEU A 87 6.47 -16.45 2.35
C LEU A 87 5.02 -16.59 1.90
N MET A 88 4.79 -17.02 0.67
CA MET A 88 3.43 -17.25 0.18
C MET A 88 2.72 -18.31 1.01
N ALA A 89 3.40 -19.42 1.32
CA ALA A 89 2.85 -20.46 2.17
C ALA A 89 2.63 -19.96 3.61
N ALA A 90 3.63 -19.28 4.19
CA ALA A 90 3.55 -18.78 5.56
C ALA A 90 2.44 -17.75 5.75
N SER A 91 2.19 -16.93 4.74
CA SER A 91 1.17 -15.87 4.79
C SER A 91 -0.22 -16.34 4.35
N GLY A 92 -0.37 -17.59 3.94
CA GLY A 92 -1.64 -18.07 3.36
C GLY A 92 -1.96 -17.44 2.01
N GLY A 93 -0.94 -17.05 1.25
CA GLY A 93 -1.09 -16.44 -0.08
C GLY A 93 -1.49 -14.98 -0.07
N ARG A 94 -1.42 -14.30 1.07
CA ARG A 94 -1.96 -12.94 1.23
C ARG A 94 -1.03 -11.81 0.80
N ILE A 95 0.23 -12.10 0.45
CA ILE A 95 1.20 -11.06 0.09
C ILE A 95 1.23 -10.86 -1.43
N VAL A 96 1.43 -9.61 -1.85
CA VAL A 96 1.61 -9.23 -3.26
C VAL A 96 2.87 -8.34 -3.34
N PRO A 97 4.03 -8.94 -3.69
CA PRO A 97 5.34 -8.27 -3.56
C PRO A 97 5.69 -7.42 -4.78
N VAL A 98 4.92 -6.36 -5.00
CA VAL A 98 5.11 -5.42 -6.12
C VAL A 98 4.92 -3.99 -5.62
N PRO A 99 5.39 -2.96 -6.36
CA PRO A 99 5.12 -1.57 -6.02
C PRO A 99 3.61 -1.29 -5.91
N GLY A 100 3.26 -0.24 -5.19
CA GLY A 100 1.87 0.10 -4.87
C GLY A 100 1.51 -0.25 -3.44
N GLY A 101 2.37 -0.97 -2.72
CA GLY A 101 2.36 -1.10 -1.27
C GLY A 101 3.37 -0.12 -0.68
N VAL A 102 2.90 0.79 0.17
CA VAL A 102 3.72 1.87 0.72
C VAL A 102 3.51 1.93 2.23
N LEU A 103 4.59 1.85 3.00
CA LEU A 103 4.50 2.04 4.44
C LEU A 103 4.19 3.50 4.78
N ILE A 104 3.45 3.69 5.84
CA ILE A 104 3.15 5.00 6.41
C ILE A 104 4.00 5.15 7.66
N ARG A 105 4.83 6.20 7.69
CA ARG A 105 5.65 6.51 8.87
C ARG A 105 5.24 7.85 9.46
N ASP A 106 5.33 7.96 10.79
CA ASP A 106 5.11 9.22 11.49
C ASP A 106 6.37 10.08 11.48
N ALA A 107 6.33 11.23 12.15
CA ALA A 107 7.46 12.17 12.23
C ALA A 107 8.68 11.56 12.93
N ALA A 108 8.49 10.57 13.79
CA ALA A 108 9.59 9.87 14.48
C ALA A 108 10.16 8.72 13.63
N GLY A 109 9.60 8.46 12.44
CA GLY A 109 10.02 7.36 11.58
C GLY A 109 9.40 6.01 11.92
N GLU A 110 8.45 5.97 12.86
CA GLU A 110 7.78 4.74 13.24
C GLU A 110 6.72 4.36 12.21
N ILE A 111 6.58 3.06 11.96
CA ILE A 111 5.53 2.54 11.07
C ILE A 111 4.19 2.65 11.79
N VAL A 112 3.25 3.40 11.21
CA VAL A 112 1.90 3.55 11.76
C VAL A 112 0.83 2.88 10.89
N GLY A 113 1.19 2.38 9.73
CA GLY A 113 0.28 1.67 8.84
C GLY A 113 0.87 1.46 7.47
N SER A 114 0.02 1.13 6.52
CA SER A 114 0.40 0.99 5.12
C SER A 114 -0.77 1.27 4.19
N VAL A 115 -0.43 1.59 2.95
CA VAL A 115 -1.40 1.77 1.86
C VAL A 115 -1.11 0.74 0.79
N GLY A 116 -2.17 0.16 0.24
CA GLY A 116 -2.08 -0.66 -0.95
C GLY A 116 -3.07 -0.15 -1.99
N ILE A 117 -2.63 -0.04 -3.23
CA ILE A 117 -3.47 0.39 -4.35
C ILE A 117 -3.32 -0.61 -5.48
N SER A 118 -4.44 -0.92 -6.11
CA SER A 118 -4.48 -1.75 -7.31
C SER A 118 -5.50 -1.20 -8.30
N GLY A 119 -5.15 -1.22 -9.57
CA GLY A 119 -6.06 -0.76 -10.64
C GLY A 119 -5.33 -0.43 -11.92
N ASP A 120 -4.21 0.25 -11.85
CA ASP A 120 -3.37 0.59 -13.00
C ASP A 120 -2.04 -0.18 -12.89
N THR A 121 -0.97 0.31 -13.52
CA THR A 121 0.35 -0.28 -13.35
C THR A 121 0.86 -0.01 -11.93
N SER A 122 1.71 -0.89 -11.41
CA SER A 122 2.16 -0.82 -10.01
C SER A 122 2.89 0.49 -9.68
N ASP A 123 3.67 1.03 -10.61
CA ASP A 123 4.37 2.31 -10.43
C ASP A 123 3.39 3.49 -10.33
N LYS A 124 2.31 3.49 -11.11
CA LYS A 124 1.28 4.53 -11.06
C LYS A 124 0.41 4.40 -9.82
N ASP A 125 0.08 3.17 -9.43
CA ASP A 125 -0.60 2.90 -8.17
C ASP A 125 0.20 3.49 -7.00
N GLU A 126 1.53 3.30 -7.01
CA GLU A 126 2.43 3.83 -5.98
C GLU A 126 2.41 5.37 -5.92
N ILE A 127 2.39 6.04 -7.07
CA ILE A 127 2.32 7.52 -7.11
C ILE A 127 1.10 8.02 -6.34
N CYS A 128 -0.03 7.36 -6.51
CA CYS A 128 -1.27 7.72 -5.82
C CYS A 128 -1.16 7.48 -4.31
N ALA A 129 -0.56 6.36 -3.91
CA ALA A 129 -0.35 6.04 -2.49
C ALA A 129 0.55 7.08 -1.81
N VAL A 130 1.66 7.43 -2.44
CA VAL A 130 2.59 8.46 -1.95
C VAL A 130 1.89 9.79 -1.79
N HIS A 131 1.12 10.21 -2.79
CA HIS A 131 0.37 11.46 -2.73
C HIS A 131 -0.63 11.47 -1.57
N GLY A 132 -1.37 10.39 -1.39
CA GLY A 132 -2.32 10.27 -0.28
C GLY A 132 -1.66 10.38 1.08
N ILE A 133 -0.55 9.67 1.29
CA ILE A 133 0.17 9.70 2.56
C ILE A 133 0.70 11.11 2.87
N ARG A 134 1.31 11.76 1.90
CA ARG A 134 1.81 13.13 2.08
C ARG A 134 0.70 14.12 2.36
N SER A 135 -0.45 13.95 1.72
CA SER A 135 -1.62 14.80 1.94
C SER A 135 -2.16 14.70 3.35
N ALA A 136 -1.92 13.58 4.04
CA ALA A 136 -2.30 13.40 5.44
C ALA A 136 -1.23 13.89 6.43
N GLY A 137 -0.14 14.49 5.94
CA GLY A 137 0.96 14.97 6.78
C GLY A 137 1.89 13.87 7.28
N LEU A 138 1.87 12.71 6.63
CA LEU A 138 2.68 11.56 7.01
C LEU A 138 3.78 11.31 5.96
N THR A 139 4.70 10.41 6.27
CA THR A 139 5.85 10.11 5.41
C THR A 139 5.67 8.76 4.73
N PRO A 140 5.68 8.71 3.37
CA PRO A 140 5.63 7.46 2.64
C PRO A 140 6.99 6.78 2.59
N ASP A 141 6.97 5.44 2.70
CA ASP A 141 8.16 4.61 2.51
C ASP A 141 7.84 3.56 1.44
N THR A 142 8.34 3.79 0.24
CA THR A 142 8.12 2.93 -0.93
C THR A 142 9.06 1.74 -0.98
N GLY A 143 10.10 1.74 -0.15
CA GLY A 143 11.19 0.79 -0.22
C GLY A 143 12.38 1.31 -1.03
N ASP A 144 12.25 2.46 -1.67
CA ASP A 144 13.35 3.19 -2.28
C ASP A 144 13.74 4.39 -1.41
N PRO A 145 14.99 4.85 -1.48
CA PRO A 145 15.37 6.10 -0.82
C PRO A 145 14.49 7.27 -1.29
N ALA A 146 14.23 8.20 -0.39
CA ALA A 146 13.41 9.37 -0.69
C ALA A 146 14.10 10.30 -1.70
#